data_b3d6646c3aebec21ab1847e47f067148
#
_entry.id   b3d6646c3aebec21ab1847e47f067148
#
_cell.length_a   1.000
_cell.length_b   1.000
_cell.length_c   1.000
_cell.angle_alpha   90.00
_cell.angle_beta   90.00
_cell.angle_gamma   90.00
#
_symmetry.space_group_name_H-M   'P 1'
#
loop_
_entity.id
_entity.type
_entity.pdbx_description
1 polymer ?
#
loop_
_entity_poly.entity_id
_entity_poly.type
_entity_poly.pdbx_seq_one_letter_code
_entity_poly.pdbx_strand_id
1 'polypeptide(L)'
;SALEKKISFRPGFPADWTPVSISNGKIGEAQYSLIYTRAKDTATLRIKSERAAGYGFIFEPAFGLGTNILQATRNGAPLEIRADDRPAAQAVRPRMEFPLSGDDTVELRFVPAPEVILPDVPAMTGDLSRGLRLVRSTLAGRDLQLSLEGLWGETYTLEVLNGERVDSATCSFEDIYGKRHDQPLAAKFDGRTLTVEFPRGPEGYGKAEVTLKLK
;
A
#
# COMPACT_ATOMS: atom_id res chain seq x y z
N SER A 1 -19.60 -2.83 -13.01
CA SER A 1 -21.04 -2.59 -13.25
C SER A 1 -21.50 -3.33 -14.51
N ALA A 2 -22.49 -4.23 -14.37
CA ALA A 2 -23.02 -4.99 -15.51
C ALA A 2 -23.76 -4.09 -16.53
N LEU A 3 -24.46 -3.07 -16.05
CA LEU A 3 -25.17 -2.11 -16.91
C LEU A 3 -24.22 -1.25 -17.75
N GLU A 4 -23.10 -0.85 -17.18
CA GLU A 4 -22.08 -0.03 -17.88
C GLU A 4 -21.08 -0.91 -18.65
N LYS A 5 -21.19 -2.22 -18.56
CA LYS A 5 -20.22 -3.18 -19.09
C LYS A 5 -18.79 -2.84 -18.66
N LYS A 6 -18.59 -2.52 -17.38
CA LYS A 6 -17.28 -2.16 -16.82
C LYS A 6 -16.91 -3.09 -15.66
N ILE A 7 -15.67 -3.57 -15.69
CA ILE A 7 -15.01 -4.34 -14.62
C ILE A 7 -13.95 -3.45 -14.00
N SER A 8 -14.01 -3.25 -12.69
CA SER A 8 -13.01 -2.47 -11.97
C SER A 8 -12.24 -3.37 -11.01
N PHE A 9 -10.92 -3.37 -11.13
CA PHE A 9 -10.01 -4.06 -10.22
C PHE A 9 -9.06 -3.04 -9.59
N ARG A 10 -9.20 -2.89 -8.27
CA ARG A 10 -8.50 -1.87 -7.48
C ARG A 10 -7.77 -2.54 -6.31
N PRO A 11 -6.70 -3.30 -6.59
CA PRO A 11 -5.96 -3.98 -5.55
C PRO A 11 -5.29 -2.98 -4.61
N GLY A 12 -5.42 -3.24 -3.31
CA GLY A 12 -4.76 -2.51 -2.24
C GLY A 12 -4.10 -3.49 -1.27
N PHE A 13 -3.52 -4.55 -1.80
CA PHE A 13 -2.84 -5.56 -1.00
C PHE A 13 -1.48 -5.05 -0.49
N PRO A 14 -1.03 -5.53 0.68
CA PRO A 14 0.34 -5.36 1.12
C PRO A 14 1.34 -5.76 0.03
N ALA A 15 2.47 -5.10 -0.02
CA ALA A 15 3.44 -5.30 -1.12
C ALA A 15 4.06 -6.70 -1.16
N ASP A 16 4.04 -7.41 -0.04
CA ASP A 16 4.48 -8.80 0.14
C ASP A 16 3.43 -9.85 -0.25
N TRP A 17 2.16 -9.43 -0.45
CA TRP A 17 1.09 -10.32 -0.88
C TRP A 17 1.08 -10.47 -2.40
N THR A 18 1.88 -11.39 -2.92
CA THR A 18 1.98 -11.67 -4.35
C THR A 18 2.37 -13.14 -4.58
N PRO A 19 1.77 -13.88 -5.52
CA PRO A 19 0.68 -13.45 -6.43
C PRO A 19 -0.70 -13.43 -5.76
N VAL A 20 -1.59 -12.58 -6.30
CA VAL A 20 -3.02 -12.59 -5.97
C VAL A 20 -3.81 -13.01 -7.19
N SER A 21 -4.75 -13.94 -7.03
CA SER A 21 -5.58 -14.43 -8.13
C SER A 21 -7.07 -14.34 -7.81
N ILE A 22 -7.86 -14.06 -8.84
CA ILE A 22 -9.30 -14.21 -8.85
C ILE A 22 -9.64 -15.18 -9.97
N SER A 23 -10.37 -16.27 -9.65
CA SER A 23 -10.83 -17.24 -10.62
C SER A 23 -12.35 -17.21 -10.74
N ASN A 24 -12.85 -17.45 -11.93
CA ASN A 24 -14.29 -17.57 -12.21
C ASN A 24 -15.12 -16.33 -11.85
N GLY A 25 -14.52 -15.13 -11.95
CA GLY A 25 -15.26 -13.89 -11.80
C GLY A 25 -16.33 -13.77 -12.88
N LYS A 26 -17.53 -13.25 -12.51
CA LYS A 26 -18.63 -13.08 -13.45
C LYS A 26 -19.27 -11.71 -13.28
N ILE A 27 -19.45 -10.98 -14.38
CA ILE A 27 -20.22 -9.73 -14.43
C ILE A 27 -21.08 -9.74 -15.68
N GLY A 28 -22.43 -9.79 -15.50
CA GLY A 28 -23.33 -10.00 -16.60
C GLY A 28 -23.03 -11.34 -17.28
N GLU A 29 -22.75 -11.30 -18.59
CA GLU A 29 -22.37 -12.50 -19.36
C GLU A 29 -20.84 -12.71 -19.42
N ALA A 30 -20.05 -11.69 -19.09
CA ALA A 30 -18.62 -11.80 -19.10
C ALA A 30 -18.12 -12.68 -17.96
N GLN A 31 -17.23 -13.62 -18.30
CA GLN A 31 -16.48 -14.43 -17.34
C GLN A 31 -15.01 -14.02 -17.42
N TYR A 32 -14.34 -13.99 -16.26
CA TYR A 32 -12.93 -13.61 -16.22
C TYR A 32 -12.18 -14.28 -15.08
N SER A 33 -10.91 -14.44 -15.29
CA SER A 33 -9.93 -14.78 -14.25
C SER A 33 -8.77 -13.80 -14.36
N LEU A 34 -8.18 -13.44 -13.23
CA LEU A 34 -7.04 -12.55 -13.22
C LEU A 34 -5.98 -13.00 -12.23
N ILE A 35 -4.73 -12.68 -12.56
CA ILE A 35 -3.56 -12.88 -11.70
C ILE A 35 -2.82 -11.55 -11.65
N TYR A 36 -2.67 -11.02 -10.44
CA TYR A 36 -1.87 -9.83 -10.16
C TYR A 36 -0.58 -10.23 -9.47
N THR A 37 0.55 -9.77 -9.99
CA THR A 37 1.87 -9.96 -9.38
C THR A 37 2.56 -8.62 -9.23
N ARG A 38 3.33 -8.47 -8.15
CA ARG A 38 4.16 -7.30 -7.90
C ARG A 38 5.59 -7.74 -7.62
N ALA A 39 6.55 -7.11 -8.28
CA ALA A 39 7.97 -7.20 -8.02
C ALA A 39 8.51 -5.85 -7.55
N LYS A 40 9.82 -5.72 -7.36
CA LYS A 40 10.43 -4.51 -6.81
C LYS A 40 10.05 -3.24 -7.61
N ASP A 41 10.10 -3.30 -8.93
CA ASP A 41 9.94 -2.16 -9.85
C ASP A 41 8.90 -2.40 -10.96
N THR A 42 8.20 -3.52 -10.89
CA THR A 42 7.19 -3.91 -11.87
C THR A 42 5.95 -4.47 -11.20
N ALA A 43 4.78 -4.23 -11.81
CA ALA A 43 3.54 -4.91 -11.46
C ALA A 43 2.88 -5.42 -12.73
N THR A 44 2.42 -6.67 -12.71
CA THR A 44 1.80 -7.32 -13.86
C THR A 44 0.41 -7.79 -13.50
N LEU A 45 -0.56 -7.47 -14.35
CA LEU A 45 -1.91 -8.02 -14.31
C LEU A 45 -2.15 -8.83 -15.57
N ARG A 46 -2.43 -10.13 -15.41
CA ARG A 46 -2.89 -11.01 -16.49
C ARG A 46 -4.38 -11.25 -16.34
N ILE A 47 -5.12 -11.07 -17.42
CA ILE A 47 -6.57 -11.26 -17.46
C ILE A 47 -6.87 -12.24 -18.57
N LYS A 48 -7.64 -13.31 -18.24
CA LYS A 48 -8.32 -14.14 -19.21
C LYS A 48 -9.79 -13.85 -19.13
N SER A 49 -10.42 -13.54 -20.26
CA SER A 49 -11.83 -13.20 -20.28
C SER A 49 -12.55 -13.88 -21.44
N GLU A 50 -13.78 -14.35 -21.16
CA GLU A 50 -14.69 -14.95 -22.14
C GLU A 50 -15.99 -14.15 -22.17
N ARG A 51 -16.64 -14.09 -23.32
CA ARG A 51 -17.89 -13.34 -23.53
C ARG A 51 -17.80 -11.88 -23.06
N ALA A 52 -16.61 -11.30 -23.13
CA ALA A 52 -16.31 -9.97 -22.62
C ALA A 52 -16.33 -8.89 -23.72
N ALA A 53 -16.83 -9.21 -24.91
CA ALA A 53 -16.92 -8.25 -26.01
C ALA A 53 -17.75 -7.02 -25.59
N GLY A 54 -17.16 -5.83 -25.74
CA GLY A 54 -17.75 -4.56 -25.34
C GLY A 54 -17.67 -4.25 -23.84
N TYR A 55 -16.96 -5.06 -23.05
CA TYR A 55 -16.66 -4.73 -21.66
C TYR A 55 -15.35 -3.91 -21.56
N GLY A 56 -15.39 -2.83 -20.79
CA GLY A 56 -14.20 -2.08 -20.37
C GLY A 56 -13.62 -2.62 -19.07
N PHE A 57 -12.31 -2.53 -18.93
CA PHE A 57 -11.59 -2.86 -17.71
C PHE A 57 -10.90 -1.63 -17.15
N ILE A 58 -11.05 -1.41 -15.85
CA ILE A 58 -10.40 -0.35 -15.10
C ILE A 58 -9.43 -1.00 -14.11
N PHE A 59 -8.15 -0.67 -14.23
CA PHE A 59 -7.10 -1.15 -13.34
C PHE A 59 -6.51 0.02 -12.57
N GLU A 60 -6.59 -0.03 -11.22
CA GLU A 60 -6.13 1.03 -10.32
C GLU A 60 -5.36 0.43 -9.13
N PRO A 61 -4.15 -0.12 -9.34
CA PRO A 61 -3.35 -0.69 -8.26
C PRO A 61 -2.87 0.39 -7.28
N ALA A 62 -2.76 0.03 -5.99
CA ALA A 62 -2.20 0.90 -4.97
C ALA A 62 -0.69 0.67 -4.83
N PHE A 63 0.05 1.77 -4.71
CA PHE A 63 1.48 1.80 -4.40
C PHE A 63 1.74 2.77 -3.25
N GLY A 64 2.86 2.60 -2.55
CA GLY A 64 3.29 3.50 -1.49
C GLY A 64 3.39 4.95 -1.96
N LEU A 65 3.14 5.87 -1.04
CA LEU A 65 3.28 7.30 -1.29
C LEU A 65 4.71 7.63 -1.73
N GLY A 66 4.84 8.41 -2.79
CA GLY A 66 6.14 8.74 -3.39
C GLY A 66 6.60 7.75 -4.48
N THR A 67 5.82 6.70 -4.78
CA THR A 67 6.09 5.85 -5.95
C THR A 67 5.92 6.67 -7.23
N ASN A 68 6.93 6.61 -8.10
CA ASN A 68 6.88 7.27 -9.40
C ASN A 68 6.59 6.24 -10.50
N ILE A 69 5.41 6.35 -11.12
CA ILE A 69 5.01 5.48 -12.23
C ILE A 69 5.68 5.95 -13.50
N LEU A 70 6.45 5.08 -14.14
CA LEU A 70 7.24 5.41 -15.33
C LEU A 70 6.47 5.15 -16.62
N GLN A 71 5.84 3.98 -16.72
CA GLN A 71 5.09 3.59 -17.91
C GLN A 71 4.09 2.47 -17.62
N ALA A 72 3.09 2.34 -18.46
CA ALA A 72 2.24 1.16 -18.55
C ALA A 72 2.20 0.65 -19.98
N THR A 73 2.11 -0.67 -20.14
CA THR A 73 1.87 -1.32 -21.43
C THR A 73 0.73 -2.31 -21.31
N ARG A 74 0.01 -2.54 -22.40
CA ARG A 74 -0.95 -3.63 -22.56
C ARG A 74 -0.55 -4.47 -23.78
N ASN A 75 -0.30 -5.73 -23.56
CA ASN A 75 0.17 -6.66 -24.60
C ASN A 75 1.41 -6.12 -25.36
N GLY A 76 2.30 -5.43 -24.63
CA GLY A 76 3.50 -4.79 -25.17
C GLY A 76 3.29 -3.40 -25.80
N ALA A 77 2.05 -2.97 -26.05
CA ALA A 77 1.76 -1.62 -26.57
C ALA A 77 1.58 -0.61 -25.43
N PRO A 78 1.99 0.67 -25.62
CA PRO A 78 1.82 1.70 -24.61
C PRO A 78 0.35 1.84 -24.17
N LEU A 79 0.13 1.99 -22.86
CA LEU A 79 -1.18 2.20 -22.26
C LEU A 79 -1.20 3.54 -21.52
N GLU A 80 -2.25 4.34 -21.75
CA GLU A 80 -2.43 5.63 -21.07
C GLU A 80 -2.60 5.44 -19.57
N ILE A 81 -1.88 6.25 -18.80
CA ILE A 81 -2.00 6.33 -17.34
C ILE A 81 -2.64 7.65 -16.99
N ARG A 82 -3.73 7.62 -16.22
CA ARG A 82 -4.35 8.80 -15.65
C ARG A 82 -4.07 8.88 -14.16
N ALA A 83 -3.89 10.09 -13.65
CA ALA A 83 -3.78 10.30 -12.21
C ALA A 83 -5.11 9.96 -11.52
N ASP A 84 -5.02 9.59 -10.24
CA ASP A 84 -6.21 9.48 -9.40
C ASP A 84 -6.71 10.90 -9.06
N ASP A 85 -7.93 11.25 -9.47
CA ASP A 85 -8.52 12.56 -9.23
C ASP A 85 -9.04 12.74 -7.78
N ARG A 86 -8.89 11.74 -6.94
CA ARG A 86 -9.39 11.78 -5.55
C ARG A 86 -8.39 12.45 -4.63
N PRO A 87 -8.79 13.53 -3.93
CA PRO A 87 -7.94 14.17 -2.94
C PRO A 87 -7.69 13.24 -1.72
N ALA A 88 -6.57 13.44 -1.04
CA ALA A 88 -6.15 12.71 0.17
C ALA A 88 -5.91 11.21 -0.03
N ALA A 89 -5.35 10.83 -1.16
CA ALA A 89 -4.91 9.45 -1.36
C ALA A 89 -3.83 9.08 -0.32
N GLN A 90 -4.02 7.94 0.37
CA GLN A 90 -2.99 7.33 1.22
C GLN A 90 -2.07 6.40 0.39
N ALA A 91 -2.19 6.44 -0.92
CA ALA A 91 -1.44 5.62 -1.86
C ALA A 91 -1.42 6.29 -3.24
N VAL A 92 -0.39 6.03 -4.02
CA VAL A 92 -0.36 6.35 -5.45
C VAL A 92 -1.20 5.33 -6.20
N ARG A 93 -2.22 5.79 -6.94
CA ARG A 93 -3.15 4.94 -7.71
C ARG A 93 -3.20 5.36 -9.17
N PRO A 94 -2.30 4.83 -10.02
CA PRO A 94 -2.43 5.04 -11.45
C PRO A 94 -3.71 4.37 -11.96
N ARG A 95 -4.47 5.07 -12.81
CA ARG A 95 -5.68 4.56 -13.43
C ARG A 95 -5.42 4.27 -14.90
N MET A 96 -5.68 3.04 -15.30
CA MET A 96 -5.65 2.58 -16.68
C MET A 96 -7.02 2.04 -17.06
N GLU A 97 -7.51 2.44 -18.23
CA GLU A 97 -8.81 1.98 -18.74
C GLU A 97 -8.64 1.47 -20.17
N PHE A 98 -9.15 0.27 -20.46
CA PHE A 98 -9.02 -0.38 -21.76
C PHE A 98 -10.18 -1.35 -22.00
N PRO A 99 -10.54 -1.62 -23.29
CA PRO A 99 -11.49 -2.67 -23.63
C PRO A 99 -10.85 -4.05 -23.43
N LEU A 100 -11.62 -5.03 -22.96
CA LEU A 100 -11.15 -6.41 -22.88
C LEU A 100 -11.08 -7.04 -24.27
N SER A 101 -10.01 -7.84 -24.51
CA SER A 101 -9.77 -8.51 -25.80
C SER A 101 -9.67 -10.04 -25.70
N GLY A 102 -9.93 -10.62 -24.52
CA GLY A 102 -9.79 -12.06 -24.25
C GLY A 102 -8.61 -12.33 -23.33
N ASP A 103 -7.41 -12.36 -23.86
CA ASP A 103 -6.15 -12.47 -23.10
C ASP A 103 -5.46 -11.13 -23.08
N ASP A 104 -5.43 -10.51 -21.91
CA ASP A 104 -4.81 -9.20 -21.72
C ASP A 104 -3.70 -9.29 -20.65
N THR A 105 -2.56 -8.71 -20.96
CA THR A 105 -1.45 -8.54 -20.00
C THR A 105 -1.13 -7.07 -19.88
N VAL A 106 -1.31 -6.50 -18.68
CA VAL A 106 -0.91 -5.14 -18.37
C VAL A 106 0.34 -5.18 -17.50
N GLU A 107 1.37 -4.45 -17.90
CA GLU A 107 2.62 -4.29 -17.15
C GLU A 107 2.81 -2.82 -16.81
N LEU A 108 3.08 -2.54 -15.53
CA LEU A 108 3.51 -1.23 -15.03
C LEU A 108 4.98 -1.30 -14.64
N ARG A 109 5.74 -0.27 -14.99
CA ARG A 109 7.09 -0.01 -14.48
C ARG A 109 7.08 1.24 -13.61
N PHE A 110 7.75 1.17 -12.46
CA PHE A 110 7.76 2.26 -11.49
C PHE A 110 9.09 2.30 -10.71
N VAL A 111 9.36 3.45 -10.14
CA VAL A 111 10.39 3.61 -9.10
C VAL A 111 9.67 3.50 -7.76
N PRO A 112 9.93 2.45 -6.97
CA PRO A 112 9.20 2.22 -5.74
C PRO A 112 9.55 3.26 -4.66
N ALA A 113 8.58 3.63 -3.83
CA ALA A 113 8.81 4.34 -2.58
C ALA A 113 9.08 3.35 -1.44
N PRO A 114 9.61 3.81 -0.31
CA PRO A 114 9.60 3.03 0.93
C PRO A 114 8.17 2.68 1.35
N GLU A 115 7.96 1.43 1.73
CA GLU A 115 6.67 0.93 2.25
C GLU A 115 6.94 0.20 3.56
N VAL A 116 6.08 0.41 4.57
CA VAL A 116 6.19 -0.27 5.85
C VAL A 116 5.23 -1.45 5.90
N ILE A 117 5.74 -2.59 6.36
CA ILE A 117 4.95 -3.78 6.65
C ILE A 117 4.84 -3.89 8.17
N LEU A 118 3.60 -3.95 8.65
CA LEU A 118 3.32 -4.09 10.07
C LEU A 118 3.68 -5.51 10.53
N PRO A 119 4.17 -5.66 11.79
CA PRO A 119 4.40 -6.98 12.36
C PRO A 119 3.08 -7.75 12.48
N ASP A 120 3.12 -9.02 12.11
CA ASP A 120 2.02 -9.94 12.39
C ASP A 120 2.06 -10.33 13.87
N VAL A 121 1.07 -9.88 14.62
CA VAL A 121 0.90 -10.24 16.04
C VAL A 121 -0.30 -11.20 16.12
N PRO A 122 -0.07 -12.50 16.30
CA PRO A 122 -1.16 -13.47 16.37
C PRO A 122 -2.11 -13.14 17.52
N ALA A 123 -3.40 -13.03 17.20
CA ALA A 123 -4.44 -12.86 18.18
C ALA A 123 -4.68 -14.20 18.91
N MET A 124 -4.63 -14.19 20.24
CA MET A 124 -5.03 -15.33 21.06
C MET A 124 -6.49 -15.17 21.53
N THR A 125 -7.19 -16.29 21.67
CA THR A 125 -8.60 -16.27 22.10
C THR A 125 -8.72 -15.62 23.47
N GLY A 126 -9.52 -14.54 23.57
CA GLY A 126 -9.74 -13.79 24.78
C GLY A 126 -8.75 -12.64 25.03
N ASP A 127 -7.76 -12.47 24.18
CA ASP A 127 -6.81 -11.36 24.28
C ASP A 127 -7.37 -10.05 23.71
N LEU A 128 -6.96 -8.94 24.35
CA LEU A 128 -7.04 -7.63 23.72
C LEU A 128 -6.02 -7.57 22.57
N SER A 129 -6.38 -6.92 21.48
CA SER A 129 -5.43 -6.70 20.36
C SER A 129 -4.17 -6.01 20.90
N ARG A 130 -3.00 -6.60 20.61
CA ARG A 130 -1.68 -6.01 20.94
C ARG A 130 -0.94 -5.49 19.71
N GLY A 131 -1.59 -5.60 18.54
CA GLY A 131 -0.97 -5.24 17.27
C GLY A 131 -0.75 -3.74 17.12
N LEU A 132 0.35 -3.39 16.47
CA LEU A 132 0.58 -2.03 15.98
C LEU A 132 -0.40 -1.73 14.84
N ARG A 133 -0.91 -0.51 14.80
CA ARG A 133 -1.82 -0.03 13.75
C ARG A 133 -1.20 1.13 13.02
N LEU A 134 -1.20 1.08 11.70
CA LEU A 134 -0.94 2.24 10.84
C LEU A 134 -2.29 2.92 10.55
N VAL A 135 -2.50 4.06 11.19
CA VAL A 135 -3.76 4.82 11.07
C VAL A 135 -3.74 5.67 9.81
N ARG A 136 -2.58 6.26 9.51
CA ARG A 136 -2.44 7.18 8.39
C ARG A 136 -1.00 7.24 7.89
N SER A 137 -0.83 7.42 6.58
CA SER A 137 0.43 7.84 5.98
C SER A 137 0.21 9.10 5.14
N THR A 138 1.18 10.02 5.19
CA THR A 138 1.19 11.22 4.36
C THR A 138 2.60 11.49 3.87
N LEU A 139 2.71 12.09 2.69
CA LEU A 139 3.99 12.51 2.12
C LEU A 139 3.98 14.02 1.95
N ALA A 140 4.91 14.71 2.60
CA ALA A 140 5.11 16.15 2.51
C ALA A 140 6.55 16.43 2.06
N GLY A 141 6.73 16.75 0.78
CA GLY A 141 8.07 16.88 0.21
C GLY A 141 8.83 15.54 0.26
N ARG A 142 9.84 15.45 1.11
CA ARG A 142 10.65 14.23 1.31
C ARG A 142 10.36 13.54 2.65
N ASP A 143 9.36 13.99 3.38
CA ASP A 143 9.00 13.45 4.69
C ASP A 143 7.78 12.55 4.57
N LEU A 144 8.01 11.23 4.66
CA LEU A 144 6.95 10.24 4.76
C LEU A 144 6.57 10.12 6.24
N GLN A 145 5.40 10.63 6.59
CA GLN A 145 4.86 10.62 7.94
C GLN A 145 3.92 9.43 8.13
N LEU A 146 4.12 8.69 9.22
CA LEU A 146 3.35 7.53 9.61
C LEU A 146 2.71 7.79 10.97
N SER A 147 1.37 7.84 11.02
CA SER A 147 0.63 7.89 12.28
C SER A 147 0.36 6.47 12.75
N LEU A 148 0.96 6.10 13.88
CA LEU A 148 0.91 4.75 14.44
C LEU A 148 0.14 4.76 15.76
N GLU A 149 -0.59 3.68 16.04
CA GLU A 149 -1.15 3.37 17.35
C GLU A 149 -0.59 2.05 17.85
N GLY A 150 0.02 2.07 19.04
CA GLY A 150 0.60 0.89 19.69
C GLY A 150 0.40 0.95 21.21
N LEU A 151 0.58 -0.16 21.90
CA LEU A 151 0.48 -0.22 23.35
C LEU A 151 1.64 0.51 24.02
N TRP A 152 1.36 1.29 25.05
CA TRP A 152 2.37 1.93 25.87
C TRP A 152 3.30 0.87 26.51
N GLY A 153 4.60 1.15 26.48
CA GLY A 153 5.64 0.28 27.03
C GLY A 153 6.09 -0.86 26.08
N GLU A 154 5.45 -1.00 24.93
CA GLU A 154 5.80 -2.03 23.95
C GLU A 154 6.76 -1.49 22.87
N THR A 155 7.51 -2.43 22.29
CA THR A 155 8.40 -2.16 21.18
C THR A 155 7.93 -2.93 19.96
N TYR A 156 7.79 -2.23 18.83
CA TYR A 156 7.37 -2.81 17.56
C TYR A 156 8.47 -2.69 16.52
N THR A 157 8.68 -3.77 15.78
CA THR A 157 9.61 -3.79 14.66
C THR A 157 8.83 -4.00 13.37
N LEU A 158 8.95 -3.04 12.46
CA LEU A 158 8.31 -3.02 11.16
C LEU A 158 9.36 -3.29 10.08
N GLU A 159 9.01 -4.08 9.08
CA GLU A 159 9.84 -4.19 7.89
C GLU A 159 9.62 -2.96 6.99
N VAL A 160 10.72 -2.43 6.43
CA VAL A 160 10.69 -1.31 5.49
C VAL A 160 11.20 -1.80 4.14
N LEU A 161 10.28 -2.01 3.20
CA LEU A 161 10.64 -2.31 1.82
C LEU A 161 11.24 -1.05 1.18
N ASN A 162 12.24 -1.24 0.34
CA ASN A 162 12.98 -0.16 -0.32
C ASN A 162 13.60 0.85 0.67
N GLY A 163 14.00 0.37 1.85
CA GLY A 163 14.57 1.19 2.92
C GLY A 163 15.88 1.89 2.52
N GLU A 164 16.57 1.43 1.47
CA GLU A 164 17.74 2.12 0.91
C GLU A 164 17.43 3.55 0.45
N ARG A 165 16.17 3.92 0.30
CA ARG A 165 15.69 5.25 -0.06
C ARG A 165 15.36 6.13 1.15
N VAL A 166 15.46 5.60 2.35
CA VAL A 166 15.30 6.34 3.60
C VAL A 166 16.68 6.84 4.07
N ASP A 167 16.75 8.10 4.45
CA ASP A 167 17.95 8.72 5.02
C ASP A 167 17.97 8.59 6.54
N SER A 168 16.85 8.92 7.19
CA SER A 168 16.72 8.90 8.64
C SER A 168 15.27 8.67 9.08
N ALA A 169 15.11 8.27 10.35
CA ALA A 169 13.81 8.16 11.01
C ALA A 169 13.81 8.98 12.30
N THR A 170 12.69 9.64 12.57
CA THR A 170 12.43 10.35 13.83
C THR A 170 11.05 10.01 14.35
N CYS A 171 10.82 10.17 15.67
CA CYS A 171 9.55 9.84 16.29
C CYS A 171 9.14 10.93 17.28
N SER A 172 7.85 11.17 17.39
CA SER A 172 7.22 11.92 18.47
C SER A 172 5.99 11.17 18.97
N PHE A 173 5.63 11.35 20.24
CA PHE A 173 4.46 10.74 20.87
C PHE A 173 3.47 11.81 21.31
N GLU A 174 2.19 11.48 21.22
CA GLU A 174 1.12 12.29 21.78
C GLU A 174 0.74 11.73 23.15
N ASP A 175 0.80 12.56 24.20
CA ASP A 175 0.38 12.17 25.53
C ASP A 175 -1.16 12.13 25.68
N ILE A 176 -1.64 11.71 26.83
CA ILE A 176 -3.09 11.59 27.11
C ILE A 176 -3.83 12.94 27.06
N TYR A 177 -3.11 14.06 27.07
CA TYR A 177 -3.67 15.41 26.96
C TYR A 177 -3.58 15.97 25.53
N GLY A 178 -3.12 15.15 24.57
CA GLY A 178 -2.94 15.55 23.17
C GLY A 178 -1.68 16.40 22.93
N LYS A 179 -0.76 16.48 23.91
CA LYS A 179 0.49 17.19 23.75
C LYS A 179 1.56 16.31 23.13
N ARG A 180 2.19 16.80 22.08
CA ARG A 180 3.27 16.09 21.39
C ARG A 180 4.60 16.27 22.12
N HIS A 181 5.34 15.18 22.24
CA HIS A 181 6.68 15.11 22.82
C HIS A 181 7.61 14.46 21.80
N ASP A 182 8.63 15.20 21.39
CA ASP A 182 9.65 14.68 20.48
C ASP A 182 10.56 13.70 21.22
N GLN A 183 10.61 12.46 20.71
CA GLN A 183 11.49 11.40 21.19
C GLN A 183 12.22 10.76 19.99
N PRO A 184 13.15 11.48 19.36
CA PRO A 184 13.76 11.03 18.11
C PRO A 184 14.47 9.69 18.23
N LEU A 185 14.98 9.35 19.41
CA LEU A 185 15.67 8.07 19.66
C LEU A 185 14.73 6.87 19.83
N ALA A 186 13.42 7.10 19.98
CA ALA A 186 12.44 6.03 20.08
C ALA A 186 12.15 5.36 18.71
N ALA A 187 12.54 5.97 17.59
CA ALA A 187 12.54 5.35 16.28
C ALA A 187 13.98 5.04 15.84
N LYS A 188 14.27 3.77 15.63
CA LYS A 188 15.57 3.31 15.14
C LYS A 188 15.38 2.66 13.78
N PHE A 189 16.12 3.13 12.78
CA PHE A 189 16.08 2.59 11.43
C PHE A 189 17.47 2.11 11.00
N ASP A 190 17.56 0.87 10.53
CA ASP A 190 18.81 0.21 10.14
C ASP A 190 18.98 0.02 8.63
N GLY A 191 18.09 0.58 7.82
CA GLY A 191 18.03 0.42 6.36
C GLY A 191 17.03 -0.62 5.89
N ARG A 192 16.54 -1.48 6.78
CA ARG A 192 15.56 -2.53 6.46
C ARG A 192 14.44 -2.62 7.47
N THR A 193 14.74 -2.37 8.74
CA THR A 193 13.76 -2.44 9.81
C THR A 193 13.62 -1.08 10.50
N LEU A 194 12.39 -0.76 10.87
CA LEU A 194 12.04 0.38 11.69
C LEU A 194 11.55 -0.13 13.04
N THR A 195 12.31 0.10 14.09
CA THR A 195 11.90 -0.21 15.46
C THR A 195 11.35 1.05 16.11
N VAL A 196 10.13 0.96 16.66
CA VAL A 196 9.46 2.04 17.39
C VAL A 196 9.21 1.58 18.82
N GLU A 197 9.80 2.28 19.78
CA GLU A 197 9.68 2.01 21.21
C GLU A 197 8.68 2.97 21.83
N PHE A 198 7.50 2.48 22.18
CA PHE A 198 6.50 3.28 22.90
C PHE A 198 6.93 3.46 24.34
N PRO A 199 6.98 4.70 24.86
CA PRO A 199 7.37 4.94 26.24
C PRO A 199 6.37 4.32 27.21
N ARG A 200 6.78 4.15 28.46
CA ARG A 200 5.84 3.74 29.52
C ARG A 200 4.77 4.80 29.70
N GLY A 201 3.53 4.36 29.77
CA GLY A 201 2.36 5.24 29.85
C GLY A 201 1.17 4.54 30.53
N PRO A 202 -0.02 5.13 30.47
CA PRO A 202 -1.23 4.52 30.99
C PRO A 202 -1.58 3.24 30.26
N GLU A 203 -2.50 2.43 30.80
CA GLU A 203 -3.03 1.27 30.08
C GLU A 203 -3.67 1.69 28.76
N GLY A 204 -3.47 0.88 27.71
CA GLY A 204 -4.08 1.06 26.41
C GLY A 204 -3.11 1.52 25.31
N TYR A 205 -3.66 2.09 24.25
CA TYR A 205 -2.93 2.50 23.07
C TYR A 205 -2.42 3.93 23.19
N GLY A 206 -1.17 4.12 22.80
CA GLY A 206 -0.57 5.43 22.56
C GLY A 206 -0.50 5.74 21.08
N LYS A 207 -0.33 7.02 20.77
CA LYS A 207 -0.13 7.51 19.38
C LYS A 207 1.30 7.94 19.18
N ALA A 208 1.88 7.50 18.06
CA ALA A 208 3.21 7.89 17.62
C ALA A 208 3.14 8.46 16.21
N GLU A 209 3.89 9.53 15.97
CA GLU A 209 4.15 10.07 14.64
C GLU A 209 5.61 9.77 14.29
N VAL A 210 5.81 8.88 13.32
CA VAL A 210 7.13 8.56 12.80
C VAL A 210 7.33 9.26 11.47
N THR A 211 8.45 9.97 11.33
CA THR A 211 8.83 10.59 10.06
C THR A 211 10.02 9.86 9.49
N LEU A 212 9.86 9.29 8.30
CA LEU A 212 10.95 8.76 7.48
C LEU A 212 11.34 9.82 6.47
N LYS A 213 12.56 10.32 6.58
CA LYS A 213 13.11 11.27 5.61
C LYS A 213 13.64 10.52 4.40
N LEU A 214 13.12 10.84 3.22
CA LEU A 214 13.53 10.20 1.96
C LEU A 214 14.80 10.89 1.40
N LYS A 215 15.64 10.09 0.71
CA LYS A 215 16.86 10.58 0.02
C LYS A 215 16.53 11.42 -1.20
#